data_73b9ade29a3b1a11c7609c72507ca8d0
#
_entry.id   73b9ade29a3b1a11c7609c72507ca8d0
#
_cell.length_a   1.000
_cell.length_b   1.000
_cell.length_c   1.000
_cell.angle_alpha   90.00
_cell.angle_beta   90.00
_cell.angle_gamma   90.00
#
_symmetry.space_group_name_H-M   'P 1'
#
loop_
_entity.id
_entity.type
_entity.pdbx_description
1 polymer ?
#
loop_
_entity_poly.entity_id
_entity_poly.type
_entity_poly.pdbx_seq_one_letter_code
_entity_poly.pdbx_strand_id
1 'polypeptide(L)'
;MPTPEPPQKAETTDAPGPDRGADEAPGVDPWDRMPEGALNRPDLDGDDDEPASSGEGGAGAPGPGGDTADAEDSPGDDGAPAEGAPAPSRLDFLPSPVFVLLLGLTGFAGWLSWRAVELDWAAEGASVTPLIPPLLILLGWIVSSAVHEFAHALAAYLAGDRSLRGSAYLRLNPFAYEQAFAGLVLPSLYLGLGAFGMTGPPSYVDWDRIPSRGRRAAVALAGPLASLLLSAVLAAVVTVLVPPGNDTTNWAIAAMALLSFANLTAALVNLLPVPGLDGFEVLAAAAHRAPWVPAARRNALFGSVAVFAVLWFPGVREVVVNLVYGLFDLVLPNPVFPGIAFYGELLLQFWA
;
A
#
# COMPACT_ATOMS: atom_id res chain seq x y z
N MET A 1 29.95 -60.16 -20.00
CA MET A 1 30.04 -58.70 -20.00
C MET A 1 30.67 -58.30 -18.67
N PRO A 2 31.89 -57.75 -18.67
CA PRO A 2 32.56 -57.35 -17.46
C PRO A 2 32.03 -55.99 -16.98
N THR A 3 31.88 -55.83 -15.68
CA THR A 3 31.48 -54.62 -14.94
C THR A 3 32.56 -53.56 -15.08
N PRO A 4 32.20 -52.27 -15.26
CA PRO A 4 33.19 -51.20 -15.30
C PRO A 4 33.71 -50.85 -13.90
N GLU A 5 35.01 -50.66 -13.79
CA GLU A 5 35.79 -50.23 -12.64
C GLU A 5 35.47 -48.74 -12.31
N PRO A 6 35.44 -48.35 -11.01
CA PRO A 6 35.23 -46.95 -10.63
C PRO A 6 36.49 -46.12 -10.87
N PRO A 7 36.34 -44.79 -11.18
CA PRO A 7 37.45 -43.92 -11.45
C PRO A 7 38.31 -43.63 -10.20
N GLN A 8 39.64 -43.73 -10.40
CA GLN A 8 40.65 -43.39 -9.41
C GLN A 8 40.63 -41.92 -9.04
N LYS A 9 40.74 -41.64 -7.75
CA LYS A 9 40.92 -40.29 -7.17
C LYS A 9 42.25 -39.70 -7.69
N ALA A 10 42.19 -38.52 -8.30
CA ALA A 10 43.33 -37.70 -8.61
C ALA A 10 43.92 -37.12 -7.30
N GLU A 11 45.24 -37.33 -7.11
CA GLU A 11 46.05 -36.69 -6.09
C GLU A 11 46.09 -35.18 -6.34
N THR A 12 45.65 -34.40 -5.33
CA THR A 12 45.80 -32.97 -5.29
C THR A 12 47.21 -32.60 -4.93
N THR A 13 47.95 -32.08 -5.87
CA THR A 13 49.25 -31.42 -5.67
C THR A 13 49.02 -30.11 -4.91
N ASP A 14 49.67 -30.02 -3.73
CA ASP A 14 49.76 -28.78 -2.94
C ASP A 14 50.48 -27.67 -3.75
N ALA A 15 49.73 -26.61 -4.08
CA ALA A 15 50.30 -25.34 -4.49
C ALA A 15 50.52 -24.44 -3.29
N PRO A 16 51.65 -23.74 -3.13
CA PRO A 16 51.92 -22.88 -1.99
C PRO A 16 50.98 -21.66 -2.02
N GLY A 17 50.29 -21.43 -0.90
CA GLY A 17 49.38 -20.28 -0.72
C GLY A 17 50.15 -18.96 -0.73
N PRO A 18 49.52 -17.85 -1.12
CA PRO A 18 50.14 -16.55 -1.07
C PRO A 18 50.31 -16.08 0.38
N ASP A 19 51.49 -15.55 0.60
CA ASP A 19 52.05 -14.91 1.77
C ASP A 19 51.04 -13.93 2.39
N ARG A 20 50.64 -14.18 3.65
CA ARG A 20 49.87 -13.21 4.46
C ARG A 20 50.88 -12.29 5.13
N GLY A 21 51.19 -11.21 4.44
CA GLY A 21 51.96 -10.11 4.98
C GLY A 21 51.06 -8.90 5.27
N ALA A 22 51.26 -8.39 6.46
CA ALA A 22 51.11 -7.04 6.93
C ALA A 22 49.67 -6.55 7.30
N ASP A 23 49.48 -6.36 8.62
CA ASP A 23 48.82 -5.22 9.27
C ASP A 23 47.42 -4.84 8.80
N GLU A 24 46.41 -5.66 9.11
CA GLU A 24 45.06 -5.15 9.36
C GLU A 24 45.03 -4.50 10.75
N ALA A 25 45.02 -3.17 10.77
CA ALA A 25 44.62 -2.41 11.94
C ALA A 25 43.21 -2.88 12.39
N PRO A 26 42.94 -2.99 13.70
CA PRO A 26 41.64 -3.43 14.19
C PRO A 26 40.55 -2.56 13.56
N GLY A 27 39.64 -3.18 12.81
CA GLY A 27 38.55 -2.51 12.14
C GLY A 27 37.71 -1.77 13.15
N VAL A 28 37.67 -0.45 13.03
CA VAL A 28 36.75 0.41 13.79
C VAL A 28 35.34 0.01 13.41
N ASP A 29 34.55 -0.42 14.40
CA ASP A 29 33.15 -0.79 14.23
C ASP A 29 32.43 0.37 13.51
N PRO A 30 31.64 0.13 12.44
CA PRO A 30 30.86 1.16 11.81
C PRO A 30 29.97 1.97 12.76
N TRP A 31 29.59 1.40 13.90
CA TRP A 31 28.80 2.04 14.95
C TRP A 31 29.58 3.08 15.75
N ASP A 32 30.91 2.94 15.85
CA ASP A 32 31.79 3.93 16.51
C ASP A 32 31.93 5.23 15.72
N ARG A 33 31.40 5.30 14.49
CA ARG A 33 31.42 6.50 13.64
C ARG A 33 30.15 7.33 13.71
N MET A 34 29.14 6.91 14.50
CA MET A 34 27.96 7.73 14.70
C MET A 34 28.29 8.91 15.62
N PRO A 35 27.90 10.14 15.25
CA PRO A 35 28.02 11.27 16.14
C PRO A 35 27.27 11.01 17.45
N GLU A 36 27.88 11.35 18.58
CA GLU A 36 27.18 11.33 19.87
C GLU A 36 25.92 12.21 19.76
N GLY A 37 24.75 11.62 19.97
CA GLY A 37 23.46 12.29 19.81
C GLY A 37 22.63 11.85 18.59
N ALA A 38 23.15 11.02 17.67
CA ALA A 38 22.36 10.55 16.52
C ALA A 38 21.16 9.67 16.94
N LEU A 39 21.13 9.15 18.15
CA LEU A 39 20.05 8.37 18.73
C LEU A 39 19.21 9.15 19.76
N ASN A 40 19.57 10.39 20.09
CA ASN A 40 18.74 11.23 20.96
C ASN A 40 17.59 11.78 20.14
N ARG A 41 16.40 11.26 20.41
CA ARG A 41 15.16 11.93 20.03
C ARG A 41 15.16 13.33 20.65
N PRO A 42 14.71 14.39 19.95
CA PRO A 42 14.37 15.65 20.61
C PRO A 42 13.29 15.31 21.66
N ASP A 43 13.62 15.64 22.92
CA ASP A 43 12.75 15.41 24.05
C ASP A 43 11.44 16.16 23.83
N LEU A 44 10.35 15.41 23.77
CA LEU A 44 8.98 15.94 23.73
C LEU A 44 8.41 16.13 25.14
N ASP A 45 9.27 16.11 26.14
CA ASP A 45 8.90 16.40 27.52
C ASP A 45 9.18 17.90 27.79
N GLY A 46 8.18 18.72 27.52
CA GLY A 46 8.11 20.08 27.99
C GLY A 46 7.76 20.05 29.47
N ASP A 47 8.78 20.07 30.34
CA ASP A 47 8.61 20.40 31.74
C ASP A 47 8.54 21.92 31.87
N ASP A 48 7.37 22.40 32.28
CA ASP A 48 7.10 23.74 32.75
C ASP A 48 7.87 23.97 34.08
N ASP A 49 9.08 24.43 34.01
CA ASP A 49 9.80 25.03 35.17
C ASP A 49 9.88 26.55 35.00
N GLU A 50 8.92 27.23 35.61
CA GLU A 50 9.02 28.67 35.90
C GLU A 50 10.07 28.91 36.97
N PRO A 51 11.04 29.88 36.77
CA PRO A 51 11.91 30.34 37.84
C PRO A 51 11.17 31.33 38.71
N ALA A 52 11.03 31.01 39.99
CA ALA A 52 10.62 31.90 41.03
C ALA A 52 11.53 33.15 41.13
N SER A 53 11.02 34.34 40.91
CA SER A 53 11.61 35.60 41.32
C SER A 53 10.89 36.18 42.54
N SER A 54 11.58 36.23 43.65
CA SER A 54 11.27 36.91 44.89
C SER A 54 11.19 38.44 44.69
N GLY A 55 10.15 39.04 45.24
CA GLY A 55 9.99 40.50 45.35
C GLY A 55 8.94 40.89 46.38
N GLU A 56 9.41 41.40 47.48
CA GLU A 56 8.70 41.83 48.69
C GLU A 56 7.70 43.00 48.48
N GLY A 57 6.66 43.05 49.27
CA GLY A 57 6.23 44.24 49.94
C GLY A 57 4.93 44.88 49.50
N GLY A 58 3.96 44.95 50.40
CA GLY A 58 2.95 45.97 50.36
C GLY A 58 1.56 45.61 50.87
N ALA A 59 1.34 45.81 52.18
CA ALA A 59 0.08 45.66 52.86
C ALA A 59 -0.94 46.71 52.46
N GLY A 60 -2.24 46.37 52.47
CA GLY A 60 -3.35 47.34 52.37
C GLY A 60 -4.70 46.67 52.21
N ALA A 61 -5.38 46.41 53.32
CA ALA A 61 -6.82 46.13 53.41
C ALA A 61 -7.60 47.37 53.76
N PRO A 62 -8.95 47.34 53.99
CA PRO A 62 -10.05 46.97 53.02
C PRO A 62 -11.09 48.14 52.98
N GLY A 63 -12.02 48.08 52.05
CA GLY A 63 -13.23 48.91 52.11
C GLY A 63 -14.32 48.46 51.15
N PRO A 64 -15.57 48.42 51.62
CA PRO A 64 -16.67 47.82 50.89
C PRO A 64 -17.53 48.87 50.19
N GLY A 65 -18.29 48.50 49.22
CA GLY A 65 -19.39 49.26 48.65
C GLY A 65 -19.55 49.16 47.16
N GLY A 66 -20.59 48.54 46.75
CA GLY A 66 -21.73 49.28 46.25
C GLY A 66 -21.99 49.06 44.77
N ASP A 67 -23.02 48.32 44.54
CA ASP A 67 -24.10 48.57 43.56
C ASP A 67 -23.90 48.68 42.04
N THR A 68 -24.71 47.84 41.45
CA THR A 68 -25.61 48.04 40.28
C THR A 68 -25.06 47.99 38.88
N ALA A 69 -25.55 46.95 38.21
CA ALA A 69 -26.22 46.95 36.90
C ALA A 69 -25.55 47.78 35.78
N ASP A 70 -25.11 47.06 34.78
CA ASP A 70 -25.70 47.24 33.44
C ASP A 70 -25.20 46.09 32.56
N ALA A 71 -26.17 45.29 32.14
CA ALA A 71 -25.98 44.28 31.10
C ALA A 71 -25.87 45.05 29.78
N GLU A 72 -24.67 45.27 29.28
CA GLU A 72 -24.47 45.58 27.87
C GLU A 72 -24.32 44.27 27.09
N ASP A 73 -25.35 44.07 26.31
CA ASP A 73 -25.56 43.14 25.25
C ASP A 73 -24.38 43.27 24.25
N SER A 74 -23.40 42.37 24.33
CA SER A 74 -22.35 42.26 23.30
C SER A 74 -23.00 41.63 22.09
N PRO A 75 -22.98 42.30 20.92
CA PRO A 75 -23.45 41.68 19.68
C PRO A 75 -22.65 40.42 19.42
N GLY A 76 -23.38 39.32 19.14
CA GLY A 76 -22.79 38.05 18.76
C GLY A 76 -21.68 38.27 17.72
N ASP A 77 -20.56 37.70 18.01
CA ASP A 77 -19.53 37.44 17.03
C ASP A 77 -20.12 36.47 15.99
N ASP A 78 -20.87 37.06 15.05
CA ASP A 78 -21.28 36.38 13.83
C ASP A 78 -19.99 35.98 13.13
N GLY A 79 -19.60 34.71 13.33
CA GLY A 79 -18.39 34.13 12.79
C GLY A 79 -18.20 34.52 11.36
N ALA A 80 -17.27 35.45 11.14
CA ALA A 80 -16.82 35.79 9.81
C ALA A 80 -16.46 34.47 9.06
N PRO A 81 -16.99 34.24 7.86
CA PRO A 81 -16.62 33.07 7.10
C PRO A 81 -15.10 33.11 6.95
N ALA A 82 -14.44 32.05 7.38
CA ALA A 82 -12.99 31.89 7.26
C ALA A 82 -12.57 32.35 5.87
N GLU A 83 -11.79 33.45 5.82
CA GLU A 83 -11.33 34.05 4.57
C GLU A 83 -10.69 33.01 3.69
N GLY A 84 -11.36 32.73 2.56
CA GLY A 84 -10.69 32.44 1.31
C GLY A 84 -9.88 31.16 1.23
N ALA A 85 -10.46 29.99 1.50
CA ALA A 85 -9.92 28.82 0.80
C ALA A 85 -10.05 29.09 -0.73
N PRO A 86 -8.92 29.13 -1.46
CA PRO A 86 -8.95 29.44 -2.90
C PRO A 86 -9.91 28.48 -3.61
N ALA A 87 -10.66 28.98 -4.58
CA ALA A 87 -11.63 28.20 -5.34
C ALA A 87 -10.98 26.91 -5.89
N PRO A 88 -11.70 25.78 -5.98
CA PRO A 88 -11.13 24.53 -6.46
C PRO A 88 -10.55 24.73 -7.86
N SER A 89 -9.23 24.50 -7.99
CA SER A 89 -8.58 24.52 -9.30
C SER A 89 -8.74 23.12 -9.93
N ARG A 90 -8.90 23.07 -11.25
CA ARG A 90 -8.90 21.79 -11.97
C ARG A 90 -7.60 21.01 -11.78
N LEU A 91 -6.50 21.71 -11.43
CA LEU A 91 -5.19 21.14 -11.19
C LEU A 91 -5.13 20.25 -9.94
N ASP A 92 -6.06 20.45 -8.98
CA ASP A 92 -6.11 19.67 -7.73
C ASP A 92 -6.48 18.19 -7.96
N PHE A 93 -7.08 17.88 -9.11
CA PHE A 93 -7.55 16.54 -9.50
C PHE A 93 -6.79 15.97 -10.71
N LEU A 94 -5.85 16.72 -11.27
CA LEU A 94 -5.06 16.18 -12.37
C LEU A 94 -4.04 15.16 -11.85
N PRO A 95 -3.91 14.01 -12.53
CA PRO A 95 -2.87 13.04 -12.22
C PRO A 95 -1.50 13.70 -12.18
N SER A 96 -0.68 13.30 -11.20
CA SER A 96 0.68 13.83 -11.08
C SER A 96 1.54 13.42 -12.27
N PRO A 97 2.58 14.20 -12.65
CA PRO A 97 3.54 13.78 -13.66
C PRO A 97 4.19 12.43 -13.35
N VAL A 98 4.36 12.11 -12.06
CA VAL A 98 4.88 10.82 -11.58
C VAL A 98 3.94 9.68 -11.94
N PHE A 99 2.62 9.87 -11.81
CA PHE A 99 1.64 8.85 -12.21
C PHE A 99 1.62 8.64 -13.73
N VAL A 100 1.73 9.72 -14.49
CA VAL A 100 1.83 9.63 -15.97
C VAL A 100 3.08 8.85 -16.38
N LEU A 101 4.22 9.12 -15.73
CA LEU A 101 5.45 8.36 -15.93
C LEU A 101 5.26 6.89 -15.56
N LEU A 102 4.63 6.61 -14.41
CA LEU A 102 4.36 5.24 -13.96
C LEU A 102 3.49 4.48 -14.97
N LEU A 103 2.42 5.11 -15.51
CA LEU A 103 1.62 4.53 -16.58
C LEU A 103 2.42 4.29 -17.85
N GLY A 104 3.29 5.24 -18.23
CA GLY A 104 4.18 5.11 -19.38
C GLY A 104 5.15 3.93 -19.23
N LEU A 105 5.76 3.78 -18.06
CA LEU A 105 6.65 2.65 -17.75
C LEU A 105 5.90 1.32 -17.73
N THR A 106 4.70 1.29 -17.14
CA THR A 106 3.83 0.10 -17.14
C THR A 106 3.45 -0.29 -18.56
N GLY A 107 3.03 0.68 -19.37
CA GLY A 107 2.70 0.46 -20.79
C GLY A 107 3.90 -0.01 -21.61
N PHE A 108 5.09 0.56 -21.38
CA PHE A 108 6.31 0.13 -22.04
C PHE A 108 6.74 -1.29 -21.66
N ALA A 109 6.70 -1.62 -20.36
CA ALA A 109 6.96 -2.98 -19.89
C ALA A 109 5.93 -3.97 -20.45
N GLY A 110 4.66 -3.56 -20.54
CA GLY A 110 3.58 -4.32 -21.17
C GLY A 110 3.84 -4.57 -22.66
N TRP A 111 4.26 -3.56 -23.39
CA TRP A 111 4.62 -3.69 -24.80
C TRP A 111 5.81 -4.63 -25.00
N LEU A 112 6.86 -4.51 -24.19
CA LEU A 112 8.01 -5.44 -24.23
C LEU A 112 7.58 -6.87 -23.90
N SER A 113 6.75 -7.07 -22.87
CA SER A 113 6.22 -8.39 -22.48
C SER A 113 5.35 -9.00 -23.60
N TRP A 114 4.60 -8.17 -24.31
CA TRP A 114 3.79 -8.61 -25.45
C TRP A 114 4.68 -9.09 -26.61
N ARG A 115 5.78 -8.37 -26.86
CA ARG A 115 6.73 -8.66 -27.94
C ARG A 115 7.76 -9.74 -27.61
N ALA A 116 7.79 -10.23 -26.36
CA ALA A 116 8.82 -11.16 -25.88
C ALA A 116 8.93 -12.45 -26.72
N VAL A 117 7.80 -12.95 -27.24
CA VAL A 117 7.78 -14.13 -28.13
C VAL A 117 8.48 -13.83 -29.45
N GLU A 118 8.22 -12.65 -30.05
CA GLU A 118 8.81 -12.23 -31.32
C GLU A 118 10.31 -11.91 -31.20
N LEU A 119 10.76 -11.58 -29.96
CA LEU A 119 12.14 -11.25 -29.65
C LEU A 119 12.94 -12.49 -29.16
N ASP A 120 12.35 -13.68 -29.23
CA ASP A 120 12.90 -14.94 -28.76
C ASP A 120 13.30 -14.96 -27.26
N TRP A 121 12.82 -14.01 -26.48
CA TRP A 121 13.10 -13.93 -25.04
C TRP A 121 12.34 -14.99 -24.22
N ALA A 122 11.21 -15.45 -24.76
CA ALA A 122 10.39 -16.48 -24.16
C ALA A 122 10.72 -17.90 -24.68
N ALA A 123 11.76 -18.05 -25.50
CA ALA A 123 12.13 -19.32 -26.06
C ALA A 123 12.75 -20.25 -24.99
N GLU A 124 12.47 -21.56 -25.07
CA GLU A 124 13.14 -22.56 -24.25
C GLU A 124 14.65 -22.49 -24.44
N GLY A 125 15.39 -22.40 -23.32
CA GLY A 125 16.86 -22.29 -23.33
C GLY A 125 17.40 -20.88 -23.52
N ALA A 126 16.51 -19.84 -23.55
CA ALA A 126 16.97 -18.46 -23.48
C ALA A 126 17.74 -18.23 -22.18
N SER A 127 18.96 -17.70 -22.27
CA SER A 127 19.83 -17.40 -21.12
C SER A 127 19.40 -16.13 -20.36
N VAL A 128 18.31 -15.49 -20.77
CA VAL A 128 17.84 -14.21 -20.21
C VAL A 128 16.79 -14.50 -19.12
N THR A 129 17.13 -14.16 -17.88
CA THR A 129 16.14 -14.16 -16.80
C THR A 129 15.03 -13.16 -17.13
N PRO A 130 13.76 -13.57 -17.16
CA PRO A 130 12.66 -12.69 -17.56
C PRO A 130 12.34 -11.69 -16.46
N LEU A 131 13.10 -10.59 -16.34
CA LEU A 131 12.86 -9.52 -15.36
C LEU A 131 11.74 -8.56 -15.77
N ILE A 132 11.37 -8.54 -17.05
CA ILE A 132 10.34 -7.63 -17.58
C ILE A 132 8.95 -7.99 -17.05
N PRO A 133 8.49 -9.26 -17.04
CA PRO A 133 7.20 -9.61 -16.48
C PRO A 133 7.02 -9.26 -14.99
N PRO A 134 7.97 -9.59 -14.08
CA PRO A 134 7.88 -9.13 -12.67
C PRO A 134 7.79 -7.62 -12.55
N LEU A 135 8.57 -6.87 -13.34
CA LEU A 135 8.52 -5.42 -13.36
C LEU A 135 7.14 -4.92 -13.83
N LEU A 136 6.59 -5.49 -14.92
CA LEU A 136 5.25 -5.16 -15.40
C LEU A 136 4.19 -5.42 -14.33
N ILE A 137 4.24 -6.56 -13.66
CA ILE A 137 3.28 -6.94 -12.63
C ILE A 137 3.38 -5.98 -11.43
N LEU A 138 4.59 -5.67 -10.95
CA LEU A 138 4.79 -4.74 -9.84
C LEU A 138 4.36 -3.32 -10.19
N LEU A 139 4.72 -2.81 -11.37
CA LEU A 139 4.28 -1.48 -11.83
C LEU A 139 2.75 -1.43 -11.98
N GLY A 140 2.15 -2.46 -12.58
CA GLY A 140 0.71 -2.60 -12.72
C GLY A 140 0.00 -2.66 -11.36
N TRP A 141 0.61 -3.31 -10.37
CA TRP A 141 0.09 -3.37 -9.01
C TRP A 141 0.17 -2.01 -8.30
N ILE A 142 1.27 -1.27 -8.47
CA ILE A 142 1.40 0.09 -7.94
C ILE A 142 0.34 1.01 -8.55
N VAL A 143 0.08 0.89 -9.86
CA VAL A 143 -1.02 1.61 -10.52
C VAL A 143 -2.38 1.20 -9.93
N SER A 144 -2.62 -0.10 -9.74
CA SER A 144 -3.86 -0.62 -9.15
C SER A 144 -4.08 -0.08 -7.73
N SER A 145 -3.05 -0.12 -6.89
CA SER A 145 -3.09 0.41 -5.52
C SER A 145 -3.33 1.92 -5.51
N ALA A 146 -2.70 2.67 -6.43
CA ALA A 146 -2.93 4.11 -6.55
C ALA A 146 -4.38 4.43 -6.95
N VAL A 147 -5.00 3.64 -7.83
CA VAL A 147 -6.41 3.79 -8.21
C VAL A 147 -7.34 3.44 -7.05
N HIS A 148 -7.02 2.42 -6.26
CA HIS A 148 -7.75 2.04 -5.05
C HIS A 148 -7.75 3.19 -4.02
N GLU A 149 -6.58 3.71 -3.68
CA GLU A 149 -6.44 4.83 -2.73
C GLU A 149 -7.08 6.12 -3.26
N PHE A 150 -6.96 6.38 -4.56
CA PHE A 150 -7.65 7.51 -5.20
C PHE A 150 -9.16 7.42 -5.04
N ALA A 151 -9.74 6.22 -5.16
CA ALA A 151 -11.18 6.03 -5.00
C ALA A 151 -11.64 6.38 -3.58
N HIS A 152 -10.90 5.97 -2.54
CA HIS A 152 -11.16 6.39 -1.15
C HIS A 152 -11.05 7.91 -1.00
N ALA A 153 -9.96 8.50 -1.48
CA ALA A 153 -9.70 9.93 -1.36
C ALA A 153 -10.76 10.77 -2.08
N LEU A 154 -11.16 10.35 -3.28
CA LEU A 154 -12.22 11.02 -4.04
C LEU A 154 -13.57 10.93 -3.31
N ALA A 155 -13.93 9.74 -2.82
CA ALA A 155 -15.16 9.53 -2.07
C ALA A 155 -15.16 10.35 -0.77
N ALA A 156 -14.04 10.39 -0.03
CA ALA A 156 -13.89 11.19 1.19
C ALA A 156 -14.01 12.69 0.90
N TYR A 157 -13.34 13.17 -0.15
CA TYR A 157 -13.45 14.56 -0.60
C TYR A 157 -14.90 14.95 -0.93
N LEU A 158 -15.60 14.09 -1.68
CA LEU A 158 -17.02 14.31 -2.03
C LEU A 158 -17.93 14.18 -0.82
N ALA A 159 -17.56 13.35 0.16
CA ALA A 159 -18.32 13.17 1.40
C ALA A 159 -18.17 14.33 2.40
N GLY A 160 -17.16 15.21 2.23
CA GLY A 160 -16.98 16.41 3.07
C GLY A 160 -15.57 16.66 3.56
N ASP A 161 -14.64 15.69 3.44
CA ASP A 161 -13.25 15.90 3.83
C ASP A 161 -12.47 16.69 2.77
N ARG A 162 -12.60 18.03 2.87
CA ARG A 162 -11.95 18.97 1.96
C ARG A 162 -10.44 19.14 2.21
N SER A 163 -9.90 18.58 3.30
CA SER A 163 -8.45 18.61 3.57
C SER A 163 -7.64 17.83 2.56
N LEU A 164 -8.27 16.83 1.90
CA LEU A 164 -7.63 16.03 0.85
C LEU A 164 -7.37 16.79 -0.46
N ARG A 165 -7.83 18.03 -0.56
CA ARG A 165 -7.63 18.83 -1.77
C ARG A 165 -6.16 18.96 -2.13
N GLY A 166 -5.79 18.60 -3.36
CA GLY A 166 -4.41 18.65 -3.84
C GLY A 166 -3.48 17.61 -3.21
N SER A 167 -4.00 16.69 -2.39
CA SER A 167 -3.22 15.63 -1.78
C SER A 167 -2.60 14.68 -2.80
N ALA A 168 -1.55 13.98 -2.39
CA ALA A 168 -0.91 12.96 -3.20
C ALA A 168 -1.90 11.85 -3.65
N TYR A 169 -2.89 11.54 -2.80
CA TYR A 169 -3.92 10.55 -3.07
C TYR A 169 -4.86 10.97 -4.21
N LEU A 170 -5.39 12.20 -4.18
CA LEU A 170 -6.23 12.74 -5.26
C LEU A 170 -5.44 12.99 -6.55
N ARG A 171 -4.11 13.11 -6.48
CA ARG A 171 -3.23 13.27 -7.63
C ARG A 171 -2.60 11.96 -8.10
N LEU A 172 -3.02 10.81 -7.53
CA LEU A 172 -2.51 9.49 -7.89
C LEU A 172 -0.97 9.40 -7.78
N ASN A 173 -0.36 10.00 -6.74
CA ASN A 173 1.08 9.98 -6.56
C ASN A 173 1.48 9.05 -5.40
N PRO A 174 1.66 7.74 -5.64
CA PRO A 174 1.91 6.77 -4.57
C PRO A 174 3.27 6.99 -3.88
N PHE A 175 4.23 7.62 -4.55
CA PHE A 175 5.55 7.91 -3.99
C PHE A 175 5.59 9.13 -3.06
N ALA A 176 4.51 9.90 -3.01
CA ALA A 176 4.35 11.04 -2.12
C ALA A 176 3.27 10.82 -1.04
N TYR A 177 2.88 9.57 -0.79
CA TYR A 177 1.97 9.23 0.32
C TYR A 177 2.66 9.48 1.66
N GLU A 178 1.95 10.13 2.59
CA GLU A 178 2.45 10.35 3.95
C GLU A 178 2.81 9.04 4.66
N GLN A 179 2.07 7.97 4.35
CA GLN A 179 2.30 6.62 4.86
C GLN A 179 2.73 5.67 3.74
N ALA A 180 3.81 6.03 3.03
CA ALA A 180 4.29 5.26 1.87
C ALA A 180 4.59 3.79 2.21
N PHE A 181 5.04 3.50 3.43
CA PHE A 181 5.29 2.12 3.83
C PHE A 181 3.99 1.29 3.83
N ALA A 182 2.94 1.76 4.46
CA ALA A 182 1.67 1.04 4.55
C ALA A 182 0.87 1.07 3.24
N GLY A 183 0.93 2.18 2.49
CA GLY A 183 0.12 2.36 1.28
C GLY A 183 0.81 1.92 -0.03
N LEU A 184 2.14 1.68 -0.03
CA LEU A 184 2.87 1.32 -1.23
C LEU A 184 3.79 0.11 -1.03
N VAL A 185 4.69 0.18 -0.03
CA VAL A 185 5.74 -0.85 0.14
C VAL A 185 5.11 -2.17 0.59
N LEU A 186 4.29 -2.12 1.62
CA LEU A 186 3.67 -3.32 2.20
C LEU A 186 2.72 -4.03 1.21
N PRO A 187 1.82 -3.35 0.48
CA PRO A 187 1.03 -3.96 -0.58
C PRO A 187 1.87 -4.63 -1.68
N SER A 188 2.98 -4.00 -2.07
CA SER A 188 3.90 -4.55 -3.08
C SER A 188 4.62 -5.81 -2.57
N LEU A 189 5.00 -5.84 -1.27
CA LEU A 189 5.57 -7.01 -0.63
C LEU A 189 4.56 -8.16 -0.55
N TYR A 190 3.30 -7.86 -0.21
CA TYR A 190 2.25 -8.88 -0.15
C TYR A 190 2.04 -9.56 -1.49
N LEU A 191 1.99 -8.78 -2.57
CA LEU A 191 1.91 -9.34 -3.91
C LEU A 191 3.17 -10.12 -4.27
N GLY A 192 4.36 -9.55 -4.08
CA GLY A 192 5.63 -10.18 -4.45
C GLY A 192 5.87 -11.51 -3.74
N LEU A 193 5.55 -11.58 -2.44
CA LEU A 193 5.79 -12.77 -1.64
C LEU A 193 4.66 -13.81 -1.74
N GLY A 194 3.41 -13.38 -1.79
CA GLY A 194 2.24 -14.26 -1.66
C GLY A 194 1.34 -14.35 -2.90
N ALA A 195 1.60 -13.53 -3.93
CA ALA A 195 0.75 -13.34 -5.10
C ALA A 195 -0.70 -12.88 -4.78
N PHE A 196 -0.95 -12.42 -3.53
CA PHE A 196 -2.24 -11.87 -3.13
C PHE A 196 -2.24 -10.35 -3.19
N GLY A 197 -3.29 -9.78 -3.77
CA GLY A 197 -3.59 -8.36 -3.65
C GLY A 197 -4.12 -8.03 -2.26
N MET A 198 -3.54 -7.02 -1.64
CA MET A 198 -3.97 -6.46 -0.36
C MET A 198 -3.47 -5.02 -0.29
N THR A 199 -4.31 -4.08 0.12
CA THR A 199 -3.94 -2.66 0.29
C THR A 199 -3.95 -2.29 1.77
N GLY A 200 -3.40 -1.13 2.10
CA GLY A 200 -3.43 -0.59 3.45
C GLY A 200 -4.76 0.11 3.78
N PRO A 201 -4.98 0.49 5.04
CA PRO A 201 -6.17 1.26 5.43
C PRO A 201 -6.09 2.69 4.92
N PRO A 202 -7.24 3.36 4.63
CA PRO A 202 -7.30 4.77 4.25
C PRO A 202 -7.08 5.68 5.48
N SER A 203 -5.90 5.58 6.09
CA SER A 203 -5.54 6.25 7.36
C SER A 203 -5.39 7.77 7.24
N TYR A 204 -5.30 8.29 6.02
CA TYR A 204 -5.22 9.71 5.70
C TYR A 204 -6.59 10.42 5.67
N VAL A 205 -7.71 9.67 5.77
CA VAL A 205 -9.06 10.23 5.75
C VAL A 205 -9.41 10.80 7.12
N ASP A 206 -9.83 12.07 7.17
CA ASP A 206 -10.39 12.68 8.37
C ASP A 206 -11.87 12.29 8.51
N TRP A 207 -12.09 11.20 9.24
CA TRP A 207 -13.42 10.64 9.45
C TRP A 207 -14.38 11.58 10.22
N ASP A 208 -13.85 12.53 10.99
CA ASP A 208 -14.69 13.46 11.78
C ASP A 208 -15.33 14.52 10.89
N ARG A 209 -14.71 14.84 9.76
CA ARG A 209 -15.27 15.74 8.74
C ARG A 209 -16.39 15.11 7.91
N ILE A 210 -16.56 13.79 7.99
CA ILE A 210 -17.60 13.09 7.23
C ILE A 210 -18.84 12.93 8.11
N PRO A 211 -19.97 13.64 7.80
CA PRO A 211 -21.05 13.85 8.76
C PRO A 211 -21.94 12.64 8.99
N SER A 212 -22.04 11.69 8.06
CA SER A 212 -22.98 10.58 8.17
C SER A 212 -22.30 9.20 8.07
N ARG A 213 -22.87 8.23 8.80
CA ARG A 213 -22.40 6.84 8.79
C ARG A 213 -22.43 6.24 7.38
N GLY A 214 -23.47 6.51 6.62
CA GLY A 214 -23.61 6.02 5.25
C GLY A 214 -22.50 6.55 4.34
N ARG A 215 -22.12 7.84 4.46
CA ARG A 215 -21.00 8.42 3.71
C ARG A 215 -19.68 7.82 4.16
N ARG A 216 -19.45 7.62 5.46
CA ARG A 216 -18.25 6.93 5.98
C ARG A 216 -18.13 5.51 5.40
N ALA A 217 -19.21 4.73 5.42
CA ALA A 217 -19.25 3.40 4.84
C ALA A 217 -19.00 3.44 3.31
N ALA A 218 -19.59 4.41 2.59
CA ALA A 218 -19.35 4.57 1.16
C ALA A 218 -17.88 4.91 0.84
N VAL A 219 -17.24 5.75 1.66
CA VAL A 219 -15.80 6.04 1.55
C VAL A 219 -14.98 4.77 1.76
N ALA A 220 -15.28 3.99 2.81
CA ALA A 220 -14.58 2.75 3.10
C ALA A 220 -14.75 1.68 2.01
N LEU A 221 -15.88 1.66 1.30
CA LEU A 221 -16.15 0.72 0.21
C LEU A 221 -15.59 1.18 -1.15
N ALA A 222 -15.20 2.45 -1.29
CA ALA A 222 -14.81 3.01 -2.59
C ALA A 222 -13.57 2.33 -3.19
N GLY A 223 -12.55 2.06 -2.36
CA GLY A 223 -11.34 1.36 -2.79
C GLY A 223 -11.60 -0.09 -3.22
N PRO A 224 -12.23 -0.93 -2.37
CA PRO A 224 -12.62 -2.29 -2.77
C PRO A 224 -13.45 -2.34 -4.06
N LEU A 225 -14.37 -1.39 -4.25
CA LEU A 225 -15.16 -1.31 -5.49
C LEU A 225 -14.30 -0.94 -6.69
N ALA A 226 -13.32 -0.05 -6.53
CA ALA A 226 -12.37 0.30 -7.60
C ALA A 226 -11.50 -0.90 -7.99
N SER A 227 -10.99 -1.66 -7.01
CA SER A 227 -10.24 -2.89 -7.25
C SER A 227 -11.11 -3.95 -7.94
N LEU A 228 -12.36 -4.13 -7.51
CA LEU A 228 -13.30 -5.06 -8.15
C LEU A 228 -13.54 -4.68 -9.62
N LEU A 229 -13.76 -3.40 -9.90
CA LEU A 229 -13.96 -2.90 -11.26
C LEU A 229 -12.70 -3.13 -12.12
N LEU A 230 -11.53 -2.83 -11.58
CA LEU A 230 -10.26 -3.02 -12.29
C LEU A 230 -10.01 -4.51 -12.58
N SER A 231 -10.28 -5.38 -11.60
CA SER A 231 -10.24 -6.84 -11.80
C SER A 231 -11.16 -7.26 -12.94
N ALA A 232 -12.42 -6.84 -12.93
CA ALA A 232 -13.39 -7.20 -13.96
C ALA A 232 -12.97 -6.73 -15.37
N VAL A 233 -12.42 -5.50 -15.48
CA VAL A 233 -11.91 -4.98 -16.75
C VAL A 233 -10.74 -5.82 -17.25
N LEU A 234 -9.75 -6.11 -16.39
CA LEU A 234 -8.61 -6.93 -16.78
C LEU A 234 -9.01 -8.35 -17.17
N ALA A 235 -9.91 -9.00 -16.41
CA ALA A 235 -10.43 -10.33 -16.75
C ALA A 235 -11.17 -10.34 -18.08
N ALA A 236 -12.00 -9.33 -18.36
CA ALA A 236 -12.68 -9.18 -19.63
C ALA A 236 -11.69 -9.06 -20.80
N VAL A 237 -10.63 -8.23 -20.63
CA VAL A 237 -9.58 -8.09 -21.63
C VAL A 237 -8.87 -9.42 -21.88
N VAL A 238 -8.49 -10.14 -20.82
CA VAL A 238 -7.86 -11.47 -20.95
C VAL A 238 -8.78 -12.44 -21.67
N THR A 239 -10.06 -12.48 -21.32
CA THR A 239 -11.06 -13.39 -21.95
C THR A 239 -11.28 -13.07 -23.44
N VAL A 240 -11.21 -11.79 -23.84
CA VAL A 240 -11.27 -11.38 -25.24
C VAL A 240 -10.01 -11.80 -26.01
N LEU A 241 -8.82 -11.64 -25.38
CA LEU A 241 -7.53 -11.97 -26.01
C LEU A 241 -7.28 -13.49 -26.08
N VAL A 242 -7.79 -14.24 -25.10
CA VAL A 242 -7.68 -15.70 -25.01
C VAL A 242 -9.08 -16.28 -24.80
N PRO A 243 -9.84 -16.51 -25.88
CA PRO A 243 -11.15 -17.12 -25.78
C PRO A 243 -11.11 -18.53 -25.17
N PRO A 244 -12.21 -19.00 -24.54
CA PRO A 244 -12.31 -20.34 -23.99
C PRO A 244 -11.86 -21.42 -24.98
N GLY A 245 -11.00 -22.33 -24.53
CA GLY A 245 -10.42 -23.42 -25.34
C GLY A 245 -9.09 -23.10 -26.02
N ASN A 246 -8.61 -21.85 -25.93
CA ASN A 246 -7.28 -21.46 -26.35
C ASN A 246 -6.34 -21.33 -25.14
N ASP A 247 -5.05 -21.36 -25.39
CA ASP A 247 -4.00 -21.16 -24.39
C ASP A 247 -3.05 -20.03 -24.83
N THR A 248 -2.21 -19.55 -23.92
CA THR A 248 -1.24 -18.49 -24.22
C THR A 248 -0.01 -18.58 -23.36
N THR A 249 1.15 -18.30 -23.96
CA THR A 249 2.43 -18.10 -23.28
C THR A 249 2.85 -16.63 -23.29
N ASN A 250 1.94 -15.71 -23.66
CA ASN A 250 2.21 -14.28 -23.74
C ASN A 250 2.35 -13.70 -22.34
N TRP A 251 3.50 -13.13 -22.01
CA TRP A 251 3.82 -12.57 -20.69
C TRP A 251 2.91 -11.41 -20.29
N ALA A 252 2.52 -10.55 -21.24
CA ALA A 252 1.62 -9.44 -20.94
C ALA A 252 0.21 -9.93 -20.56
N ILE A 253 -0.28 -10.96 -21.25
CA ILE A 253 -1.59 -11.56 -20.93
C ILE A 253 -1.55 -12.25 -19.57
N ALA A 254 -0.49 -12.98 -19.27
CA ALA A 254 -0.28 -13.63 -17.98
C ALA A 254 -0.20 -12.59 -16.83
N ALA A 255 0.53 -11.49 -17.05
CA ALA A 255 0.60 -10.39 -16.10
C ALA A 255 -0.77 -9.74 -15.86
N MET A 256 -1.57 -9.51 -16.90
CA MET A 256 -2.93 -8.98 -16.77
C MET A 256 -3.86 -9.94 -16.01
N ALA A 257 -3.76 -11.25 -16.25
CA ALA A 257 -4.54 -12.24 -15.52
C ALA A 257 -4.18 -12.29 -14.04
N LEU A 258 -2.89 -12.27 -13.69
CA LEU A 258 -2.44 -12.18 -12.30
C LEU A 258 -2.86 -10.86 -11.64
N LEU A 259 -2.75 -9.72 -12.33
CA LEU A 259 -3.20 -8.44 -11.81
C LEU A 259 -4.72 -8.40 -11.61
N SER A 260 -5.49 -9.06 -12.49
CA SER A 260 -6.94 -9.24 -12.29
C SER A 260 -7.23 -10.04 -11.03
N PHE A 261 -6.55 -11.18 -10.85
CA PHE A 261 -6.64 -12.01 -9.65
C PHE A 261 -6.24 -11.21 -8.39
N ALA A 262 -5.13 -10.48 -8.43
CA ALA A 262 -4.66 -9.66 -7.31
C ALA A 262 -5.66 -8.55 -6.94
N ASN A 263 -6.28 -7.90 -7.92
CA ASN A 263 -7.30 -6.87 -7.65
C ASN A 263 -8.59 -7.48 -7.07
N LEU A 264 -9.01 -8.68 -7.49
CA LEU A 264 -10.16 -9.35 -6.88
C LEU A 264 -9.85 -9.80 -5.45
N THR A 265 -8.66 -10.36 -5.20
CA THR A 265 -8.23 -10.70 -3.84
C THR A 265 -8.16 -9.45 -2.96
N ALA A 266 -7.63 -8.33 -3.46
CA ALA A 266 -7.63 -7.07 -2.74
C ALA A 266 -9.04 -6.61 -2.37
N ALA A 267 -9.98 -6.65 -3.32
CA ALA A 267 -11.36 -6.28 -3.05
C ALA A 267 -11.98 -7.15 -1.95
N LEU A 268 -11.77 -8.47 -1.99
CA LEU A 268 -12.35 -9.42 -1.02
C LEU A 268 -11.68 -9.35 0.35
N VAL A 269 -10.35 -9.35 0.38
CA VAL A 269 -9.57 -9.33 1.63
C VAL A 269 -9.79 -8.02 2.36
N ASN A 270 -9.77 -6.90 1.65
CA ASN A 270 -9.99 -5.60 2.28
C ASN A 270 -11.40 -5.42 2.84
N LEU A 271 -12.38 -6.22 2.43
CA LEU A 271 -13.71 -6.22 3.04
C LEU A 271 -13.80 -6.96 4.38
N LEU A 272 -12.74 -7.64 4.81
CA LEU A 272 -12.71 -8.27 6.13
C LEU A 272 -12.78 -7.22 7.25
N PRO A 273 -13.56 -7.46 8.33
CA PRO A 273 -13.72 -6.50 9.42
C PRO A 273 -12.53 -6.54 10.40
N VAL A 274 -11.31 -6.45 9.88
CA VAL A 274 -10.07 -6.52 10.64
C VAL A 274 -9.39 -5.14 10.62
N PRO A 275 -8.93 -4.60 11.76
CA PRO A 275 -8.19 -3.34 11.79
C PRO A 275 -7.03 -3.36 10.78
N GLY A 276 -6.95 -2.33 9.95
CA GLY A 276 -5.99 -2.25 8.86
C GLY A 276 -6.52 -2.66 7.49
N LEU A 277 -7.82 -2.99 7.40
CA LEU A 277 -8.54 -3.25 6.16
C LEU A 277 -9.79 -2.37 6.07
N ASP A 278 -10.28 -2.14 4.86
CA ASP A 278 -11.40 -1.22 4.60
C ASP A 278 -12.72 -1.68 5.24
N GLY A 279 -12.93 -3.02 5.32
CA GLY A 279 -14.10 -3.61 5.98
C GLY A 279 -14.18 -3.25 7.47
N PHE A 280 -13.04 -3.03 8.14
CA PHE A 280 -13.03 -2.49 9.48
C PHE A 280 -13.59 -1.07 9.52
N GLU A 281 -13.27 -0.22 8.55
CA GLU A 281 -13.80 1.16 8.51
C GLU A 281 -15.31 1.19 8.24
N VAL A 282 -15.84 0.21 7.49
CA VAL A 282 -17.30 0.03 7.37
C VAL A 282 -17.93 -0.30 8.74
N LEU A 283 -17.29 -1.21 9.50
CA LEU A 283 -17.72 -1.54 10.86
C LEU A 283 -17.58 -0.34 11.79
N ALA A 284 -16.46 0.38 11.72
CA ALA A 284 -16.19 1.58 12.50
C ALA A 284 -17.20 2.70 12.19
N ALA A 285 -17.65 2.83 10.94
CA ALA A 285 -18.71 3.76 10.57
C ALA A 285 -20.03 3.46 11.30
N ALA A 286 -20.38 2.20 11.46
CA ALA A 286 -21.56 1.77 12.25
C ALA A 286 -21.33 2.01 13.77
N ALA A 287 -20.14 1.70 14.26
CA ALA A 287 -19.73 1.76 15.67
C ALA A 287 -18.96 3.04 16.04
N HIS A 288 -19.11 4.16 15.32
CA HIS A 288 -18.26 5.35 15.39
C HIS A 288 -18.12 5.99 16.81
N ARG A 289 -19.05 5.71 17.72
CA ARG A 289 -18.99 6.18 19.12
C ARG A 289 -18.38 5.17 20.08
N ALA A 290 -18.00 3.99 19.59
CA ALA A 290 -17.46 2.96 20.46
C ALA A 290 -16.01 3.28 20.86
N PRO A 291 -15.66 3.19 22.17
CA PRO A 291 -14.35 3.62 22.66
C PRO A 291 -13.20 2.73 22.16
N TRP A 292 -13.48 1.54 21.64
CA TRP A 292 -12.48 0.62 21.11
C TRP A 292 -12.00 0.99 19.69
N VAL A 293 -12.79 1.77 18.91
CA VAL A 293 -12.45 2.09 17.50
C VAL A 293 -11.13 2.83 17.38
N PRO A 294 -10.80 3.88 18.16
CA PRO A 294 -9.51 4.54 18.05
C PRO A 294 -8.33 3.62 18.42
N ALA A 295 -8.52 2.75 19.42
CA ALA A 295 -7.48 1.77 19.79
C ALA A 295 -7.23 0.74 18.68
N ALA A 296 -8.29 0.28 18.02
CA ALA A 296 -8.19 -0.64 16.89
C ALA A 296 -7.47 0.00 15.69
N ARG A 297 -7.78 1.28 15.37
CA ARG A 297 -7.08 2.02 14.30
C ARG A 297 -5.59 2.17 14.57
N ARG A 298 -5.17 2.40 15.82
CA ARG A 298 -3.74 2.46 16.18
C ARG A 298 -3.00 1.15 15.89
N ASN A 299 -3.70 0.02 15.89
CA ASN A 299 -3.14 -1.30 15.62
C ASN A 299 -3.40 -1.78 14.18
N ALA A 300 -3.80 -0.90 13.28
CA ALA A 300 -4.15 -1.22 11.89
C ALA A 300 -3.05 -2.00 11.15
N LEU A 301 -1.80 -1.58 11.28
CA LEU A 301 -0.66 -2.25 10.65
C LEU A 301 -0.55 -3.72 11.09
N PHE A 302 -0.69 -3.99 12.40
CA PHE A 302 -0.62 -5.36 12.91
C PHE A 302 -1.77 -6.22 12.41
N GLY A 303 -2.97 -5.64 12.26
CA GLY A 303 -4.12 -6.34 11.71
C GLY A 303 -3.91 -6.76 10.25
N SER A 304 -3.41 -5.88 9.40
CA SER A 304 -3.14 -6.20 8.00
C SER A 304 -2.02 -7.25 7.87
N VAL A 305 -0.93 -7.12 8.62
CA VAL A 305 0.15 -8.12 8.65
C VAL A 305 -0.35 -9.48 9.14
N ALA A 306 -1.22 -9.50 10.18
CA ALA A 306 -1.79 -10.74 10.69
C ALA A 306 -2.66 -11.45 9.65
N VAL A 307 -3.49 -10.70 8.90
CA VAL A 307 -4.29 -11.26 7.80
C VAL A 307 -3.39 -11.84 6.73
N PHE A 308 -2.34 -11.12 6.31
CA PHE A 308 -1.39 -11.65 5.34
C PHE A 308 -0.71 -12.93 5.84
N ALA A 309 -0.27 -12.95 7.10
CA ALA A 309 0.33 -14.15 7.69
C ALA A 309 -0.64 -15.34 7.70
N VAL A 310 -1.94 -15.11 7.96
CA VAL A 310 -2.97 -16.16 7.88
C VAL A 310 -3.16 -16.65 6.44
N LEU A 311 -3.17 -15.74 5.46
CA LEU A 311 -3.27 -16.10 4.04
C LEU A 311 -2.04 -16.87 3.53
N TRP A 312 -0.90 -16.78 4.22
CA TRP A 312 0.31 -17.54 3.90
C TRP A 312 0.18 -19.04 4.21
N PHE A 313 -0.74 -19.44 5.10
CA PHE A 313 -0.96 -20.85 5.40
C PHE A 313 -1.61 -21.57 4.19
N PRO A 314 -1.04 -22.70 3.72
CA PRO A 314 -1.48 -23.37 2.49
C PRO A 314 -2.98 -23.69 2.47
N GLY A 315 -3.54 -24.19 3.59
CA GLY A 315 -4.99 -24.52 3.64
C GLY A 315 -5.90 -23.31 3.55
N VAL A 316 -5.49 -22.15 4.11
CA VAL A 316 -6.25 -20.90 3.99
C VAL A 316 -6.12 -20.33 2.58
N ARG A 317 -4.87 -20.33 2.05
CA ARG A 317 -4.58 -19.90 0.69
C ARG A 317 -5.44 -20.64 -0.34
N GLU A 318 -5.51 -21.96 -0.24
CA GLU A 318 -6.31 -22.81 -1.13
C GLU A 318 -7.79 -22.43 -1.12
N VAL A 319 -8.38 -22.21 0.07
CA VAL A 319 -9.78 -21.80 0.19
C VAL A 319 -10.02 -20.45 -0.49
N VAL A 320 -9.14 -19.48 -0.27
CA VAL A 320 -9.27 -18.14 -0.87
C VAL A 320 -9.07 -18.18 -2.38
N VAL A 321 -8.08 -18.91 -2.87
CA VAL A 321 -7.82 -19.10 -4.31
C VAL A 321 -9.02 -19.75 -4.99
N ASN A 322 -9.58 -20.82 -4.41
CA ASN A 322 -10.77 -21.50 -4.96
C ASN A 322 -12.00 -20.59 -4.96
N LEU A 323 -12.18 -19.77 -3.90
CA LEU A 323 -13.26 -18.78 -3.87
C LEU A 323 -13.10 -17.76 -5.00
N VAL A 324 -11.89 -17.21 -5.18
CA VAL A 324 -11.61 -16.19 -6.21
C VAL A 324 -11.84 -16.75 -7.61
N TYR A 325 -11.33 -17.95 -7.91
CA TYR A 325 -11.56 -18.57 -9.21
C TYR A 325 -13.02 -18.96 -9.42
N GLY A 326 -13.72 -19.40 -8.36
CA GLY A 326 -15.18 -19.64 -8.43
C GLY A 326 -15.97 -18.38 -8.77
N LEU A 327 -15.53 -17.20 -8.30
CA LEU A 327 -16.16 -15.93 -8.66
C LEU A 327 -15.87 -15.54 -10.13
N PHE A 328 -14.64 -15.78 -10.62
CA PHE A 328 -14.35 -15.59 -12.05
C PHE A 328 -15.21 -16.50 -12.92
N ASP A 329 -15.33 -17.77 -12.57
CA ASP A 329 -16.16 -18.73 -13.31
C ASP A 329 -17.65 -18.31 -13.38
N LEU A 330 -18.14 -17.71 -12.29
CA LEU A 330 -19.53 -17.25 -12.21
C LEU A 330 -19.78 -16.03 -13.11
N VAL A 331 -18.82 -15.10 -13.22
CA VAL A 331 -19.01 -13.80 -13.88
C VAL A 331 -18.47 -13.81 -15.32
N LEU A 332 -17.32 -14.42 -15.53
CA LEU A 332 -16.60 -14.50 -16.81
C LEU A 332 -16.09 -15.94 -17.02
N PRO A 333 -16.96 -16.89 -17.41
CA PRO A 333 -16.58 -18.28 -17.49
C PRO A 333 -15.52 -18.49 -18.58
N ASN A 334 -14.28 -18.57 -18.16
CA ASN A 334 -13.14 -18.89 -19.01
C ASN A 334 -12.27 -19.94 -18.28
N PRO A 335 -12.38 -21.23 -18.64
CA PRO A 335 -11.71 -22.32 -17.92
C PRO A 335 -10.18 -22.27 -17.99
N VAL A 336 -9.59 -21.51 -18.91
CA VAL A 336 -8.14 -21.35 -19.00
C VAL A 336 -7.61 -20.19 -18.13
N PHE A 337 -8.49 -19.30 -17.66
CA PHE A 337 -8.09 -18.14 -16.87
C PHE A 337 -7.24 -18.49 -15.62
N PRO A 338 -7.60 -19.52 -14.81
CA PRO A 338 -6.77 -19.91 -13.66
C PRO A 338 -5.34 -20.30 -14.05
N GLY A 339 -5.17 -21.02 -15.14
CA GLY A 339 -3.87 -21.42 -15.66
C GLY A 339 -3.04 -20.23 -16.13
N ILE A 340 -3.68 -19.25 -16.80
CA ILE A 340 -3.01 -18.02 -17.26
C ILE A 340 -2.59 -17.17 -16.05
N ALA A 341 -3.43 -17.03 -15.03
CA ALA A 341 -3.11 -16.28 -13.81
C ALA A 341 -1.98 -16.96 -13.03
N PHE A 342 -1.99 -18.29 -12.92
CA PHE A 342 -0.91 -19.07 -12.31
C PHE A 342 0.41 -18.90 -13.09
N TYR A 343 0.36 -18.90 -14.43
CA TYR A 343 1.55 -18.58 -15.21
C TYR A 343 2.09 -17.18 -14.90
N GLY A 344 1.22 -16.19 -14.71
CA GLY A 344 1.62 -14.86 -14.23
C GLY A 344 2.28 -14.90 -12.85
N GLU A 345 1.82 -15.75 -11.92
CA GLU A 345 2.45 -15.96 -10.61
C GLU A 345 3.87 -16.52 -10.76
N LEU A 346 4.07 -17.53 -11.63
CA LEU A 346 5.39 -18.07 -11.92
C LEU A 346 6.34 -17.03 -12.52
N LEU A 347 5.83 -16.14 -13.38
CA LEU A 347 6.62 -15.05 -13.93
C LEU A 347 6.99 -14.00 -12.87
N LEU A 348 6.11 -13.74 -11.88
CA LEU A 348 6.40 -12.84 -10.77
C LEU A 348 7.43 -13.43 -9.82
N GLN A 349 7.29 -14.69 -9.47
CA GLN A 349 8.12 -15.41 -8.51
C GLN A 349 9.21 -16.26 -9.18
N PHE A 350 9.89 -15.69 -10.16
CA PHE A 350 10.92 -16.39 -10.96
C PHE A 350 12.12 -16.91 -10.13
N TRP A 351 12.18 -16.55 -8.86
CA TRP A 351 13.21 -17.00 -7.91
C TRP A 351 12.77 -18.21 -7.06
N ALA A 352 11.49 -18.63 -7.10
CA ALA A 352 10.92 -19.68 -6.25
C ALA A 352 11.24 -21.11 -6.75
#